data_c6843e2925acbbdeeaf30107fbe16656
#
_entry.id   c6843e2925acbbdeeaf30107fbe16656
#
_cell.length_a   1.000
_cell.length_b   1.000
_cell.length_c   1.000
_cell.angle_alpha   90.00
_cell.angle_beta   90.00
_cell.angle_gamma   90.00
#
_symmetry.space_group_name_H-M   'P 1'
#
loop_
_entity.id
_entity.type
_entity.pdbx_description
1 polymer ?
#
loop_
_entity_poly.entity_id
_entity_poly.type
_entity_poly.pdbx_seq_one_letter_code
_entity_poly.pdbx_strand_id
1 'polypeptide(L)'
;MFPQNNLPGLLLLLLIAPTTPGAASGAAAAEPADLWRREHRLIDLHQHVGCTTQHLARAVRIMDAVGLGLVVNLSGGFVTPARDGGPSEFERNQTLADTLHPGRFLHYLSLDYSGWDDPGFSERAVQQIETGHRLGAAGLKEYKRLGLFLRDKAGNLIRPDDPKLDPVWKRCGELGLPVSIHVADPKAFWLPYNERNERWKELKDHQSWWFGDTNKFPPWKDLLESLNRVIERHPKTTFVCVHFANNAEELEWVDAALDRHPNMMADLAARIPEIGRHDPRQVERLFLKHQDRILFGTDFQVYHRLILGSSGNEPPPTDADAELFFAKHWRWLETRDRDWEHMTPIQGDWTISSIGLPPSVLRKIYFDNARKLLVRSLPPPTLRARRISQDLPLGQPVRNNLWELAEPVRIEQRAADGEVNPALTTSVRALWSERYLYLALEAPFTRLTVFEPAQANAERVALDRPGASLWDRDVVEAFIGSETGAPGRYIELEVAPTNERLDVRVDLPRKDFAWSSGFESTSLVDRKHKVWSCQMRVPLQSLAANPPRPGAVWRLNLFRCDRANRAFLAWRPTLSGSFHEPARFGWLEFLP
;
A
#
# COMPACT_ATOMS: atom_id res chain seq x y z
N MET A 1 -23.74 28.67 -78.28
CA MET A 1 -23.49 30.13 -78.35
C MET A 1 -23.00 30.53 -76.98
N PHE A 2 -21.73 30.88 -76.89
CA PHE A 2 -21.09 31.54 -75.78
C PHE A 2 -21.47 32.99 -75.74
N PRO A 3 -21.39 33.72 -74.58
CA PRO A 3 -20.10 34.26 -74.23
C PRO A 3 -19.75 34.21 -72.75
N GLN A 4 -18.43 34.32 -72.53
CA GLN A 4 -17.67 34.58 -71.30
C GLN A 4 -18.03 35.90 -70.66
N ASN A 5 -17.79 36.02 -69.30
CA ASN A 5 -17.09 37.18 -68.73
C ASN A 5 -16.62 36.92 -67.28
N ASN A 6 -15.35 36.92 -67.13
CA ASN A 6 -14.43 37.56 -66.17
C ASN A 6 -14.80 37.78 -64.70
N LEU A 7 -13.88 37.31 -63.86
CA LEU A 7 -13.50 37.60 -62.48
C LEU A 7 -13.25 39.11 -62.18
N PRO A 8 -13.29 39.50 -60.88
CA PRO A 8 -12.01 39.70 -60.19
C PRO A 8 -11.93 39.12 -58.80
N GLY A 9 -10.69 38.77 -58.41
CA GLY A 9 -10.32 38.15 -57.17
C GLY A 9 -10.45 39.03 -55.92
N LEU A 10 -10.78 38.39 -54.81
CA LEU A 10 -10.70 38.95 -53.48
C LEU A 10 -9.57 38.26 -52.71
N LEU A 11 -8.54 39.03 -52.43
CA LEU A 11 -7.38 38.66 -51.60
C LEU A 11 -7.82 38.66 -50.15
N LEU A 12 -7.89 37.48 -49.53
CA LEU A 12 -8.18 37.34 -48.09
C LEU A 12 -6.83 37.35 -47.34
N LEU A 13 -6.55 38.48 -46.66
CA LEU A 13 -5.43 38.58 -45.71
C LEU A 13 -5.77 37.83 -44.43
N LEU A 14 -5.12 36.69 -44.19
CA LEU A 14 -5.12 36.02 -42.93
C LEU A 14 -4.19 36.77 -41.96
N LEU A 15 -4.77 37.46 -40.99
CA LEU A 15 -4.09 37.98 -39.81
C LEU A 15 -3.78 36.80 -38.87
N ILE A 16 -2.51 36.40 -38.81
CA ILE A 16 -2.01 35.46 -37.81
C ILE A 16 -1.72 36.25 -36.54
N ALA A 17 -2.54 36.04 -35.51
CA ALA A 17 -2.27 36.54 -34.15
C ALA A 17 -1.17 35.68 -33.53
N PRO A 18 -0.18 36.23 -32.80
CA PRO A 18 0.83 35.44 -32.13
C PRO A 18 0.21 34.77 -30.91
N THR A 19 0.14 33.42 -30.91
CA THR A 19 -0.14 32.61 -29.73
C THR A 19 1.06 32.63 -28.80
N THR A 20 0.95 33.27 -27.67
CA THR A 20 1.89 33.12 -26.55
C THR A 20 1.89 31.68 -26.08
N PRO A 21 3.05 31.04 -25.91
CA PRO A 21 3.10 29.72 -25.29
C PRO A 21 2.82 29.86 -23.79
N GLY A 22 1.63 29.40 -23.36
CA GLY A 22 1.34 29.20 -21.94
C GLY A 22 2.35 28.24 -21.35
N ALA A 23 3.00 28.66 -20.27
CA ALA A 23 3.89 27.82 -19.49
C ALA A 23 3.10 26.63 -18.92
N ALA A 24 3.26 25.48 -19.53
CA ALA A 24 2.84 24.22 -18.95
C ALA A 24 3.78 23.92 -17.77
N SER A 25 3.30 24.15 -16.55
CA SER A 25 3.90 23.55 -15.34
C SER A 25 3.91 22.03 -15.55
N GLY A 26 5.10 21.43 -15.64
CA GLY A 26 5.24 19.98 -15.79
C GLY A 26 4.85 19.24 -14.50
N ALA A 27 3.54 19.13 -14.26
CA ALA A 27 3.03 18.08 -13.38
C ALA A 27 3.23 16.76 -14.12
N ALA A 28 3.96 15.81 -13.50
CA ALA A 28 4.04 14.45 -14.01
C ALA A 28 2.61 13.96 -14.31
N ALA A 29 2.38 13.48 -15.53
CA ALA A 29 1.06 12.99 -15.94
C ALA A 29 0.60 11.95 -14.91
N ALA A 30 -0.61 12.13 -14.36
CA ALA A 30 -1.17 11.19 -13.40
C ALA A 30 -1.29 9.81 -14.03
N GLU A 31 -0.82 8.77 -13.33
CA GLU A 31 -0.91 7.40 -13.82
C GLU A 31 -2.38 6.98 -13.91
N PRO A 32 -2.85 6.43 -15.03
CA PRO A 32 -4.22 5.95 -15.15
C PRO A 32 -4.47 4.78 -14.19
N ALA A 33 -5.65 4.71 -13.58
CA ALA A 33 -6.03 3.62 -12.67
C ALA A 33 -5.93 2.23 -13.31
N ASP A 34 -6.21 2.13 -14.61
CA ASP A 34 -6.01 0.89 -15.38
C ASP A 34 -4.56 0.41 -15.41
N LEU A 35 -3.59 1.33 -15.45
CA LEU A 35 -2.18 0.96 -15.38
C LEU A 35 -1.86 0.35 -14.01
N TRP A 36 -2.37 0.93 -12.93
CA TRP A 36 -2.14 0.39 -11.58
C TRP A 36 -2.74 -1.01 -11.40
N ARG A 37 -3.91 -1.27 -11.99
CA ARG A 37 -4.51 -2.62 -12.03
C ARG A 37 -3.65 -3.60 -12.81
N ARG A 38 -3.21 -3.24 -14.02
CA ARG A 38 -2.30 -4.09 -14.81
C ARG A 38 -0.96 -4.37 -14.12
N GLU A 39 -0.47 -3.43 -13.31
CA GLU A 39 0.76 -3.58 -12.52
C GLU A 39 0.51 -4.26 -11.16
N HIS A 40 -0.72 -4.69 -10.85
CA HIS A 40 -1.10 -5.30 -9.57
C HIS A 40 -0.67 -4.45 -8.36
N ARG A 41 -0.90 -3.14 -8.40
CA ARG A 41 -0.50 -2.22 -7.31
C ARG A 41 -1.55 -2.05 -6.23
N LEU A 42 -2.79 -2.43 -6.50
CA LEU A 42 -3.92 -2.20 -5.61
C LEU A 42 -3.83 -3.11 -4.39
N ILE A 43 -4.21 -2.57 -3.23
CA ILE A 43 -4.23 -3.27 -1.94
C ILE A 43 -5.65 -3.24 -1.39
N ASP A 44 -6.23 -4.41 -1.17
CA ASP A 44 -7.51 -4.54 -0.47
C ASP A 44 -7.25 -4.85 1.01
N LEU A 45 -7.61 -3.90 1.88
CA LEU A 45 -7.34 -3.99 3.32
C LEU A 45 -8.37 -4.81 4.10
N HIS A 46 -9.43 -5.28 3.44
CA HIS A 46 -10.50 -5.95 4.14
C HIS A 46 -11.06 -7.11 3.31
N GLN A 47 -10.44 -8.25 3.44
CA GLN A 47 -10.98 -9.51 2.92
C GLN A 47 -10.97 -10.61 3.99
N HIS A 48 -11.75 -11.65 3.74
CA HIS A 48 -11.79 -12.86 4.56
C HIS A 48 -11.53 -14.07 3.67
N VAL A 49 -10.36 -14.68 3.81
CA VAL A 49 -9.94 -15.81 2.97
C VAL A 49 -9.66 -17.02 3.85
N GLY A 50 -10.36 -18.11 3.60
CA GLY A 50 -10.07 -19.39 4.24
C GLY A 50 -8.70 -19.92 3.81
N CYS A 51 -7.87 -20.27 4.76
CA CYS A 51 -6.50 -20.71 4.48
C CYS A 51 -6.45 -22.21 4.16
N THR A 52 -7.01 -22.59 3.02
CA THR A 52 -6.77 -23.89 2.35
C THR A 52 -6.12 -23.65 1.00
N THR A 53 -5.46 -24.66 0.44
CA THR A 53 -4.85 -24.57 -0.89
C THR A 53 -5.85 -24.09 -1.95
N GLN A 54 -7.08 -24.61 -1.91
CA GLN A 54 -8.12 -24.27 -2.89
C GLN A 54 -8.61 -22.82 -2.73
N HIS A 55 -8.84 -22.38 -1.49
CA HIS A 55 -9.33 -21.03 -1.22
C HIS A 55 -8.27 -19.98 -1.58
N LEU A 56 -7.01 -20.19 -1.18
CA LEU A 56 -5.91 -19.31 -1.51
C LEU A 56 -5.68 -19.22 -3.03
N ALA A 57 -5.68 -20.36 -3.73
CA ALA A 57 -5.54 -20.37 -5.19
C ALA A 57 -6.72 -19.68 -5.89
N ARG A 58 -7.95 -19.84 -5.39
CA ARG A 58 -9.12 -19.12 -5.93
C ARG A 58 -9.02 -17.62 -5.70
N ALA A 59 -8.64 -17.21 -4.48
CA ALA A 59 -8.45 -15.79 -4.16
C ALA A 59 -7.41 -15.15 -5.09
N VAL A 60 -6.25 -15.80 -5.29
CA VAL A 60 -5.19 -15.27 -6.17
C VAL A 60 -5.64 -15.15 -7.61
N ARG A 61 -6.37 -16.14 -8.17
CA ARG A 61 -6.91 -16.01 -9.53
C ARG A 61 -7.83 -14.79 -9.68
N ILE A 62 -8.70 -14.56 -8.69
CA ILE A 62 -9.59 -13.39 -8.71
C ILE A 62 -8.77 -12.10 -8.54
N MET A 63 -7.82 -12.07 -7.60
CA MET A 63 -6.91 -10.93 -7.43
C MET A 63 -6.20 -10.56 -8.74
N ASP A 64 -5.67 -11.56 -9.46
CA ASP A 64 -4.99 -11.34 -10.73
C ASP A 64 -5.94 -10.78 -11.81
N ALA A 65 -7.16 -11.31 -11.90
CA ALA A 65 -8.17 -10.85 -12.85
C ALA A 65 -8.59 -9.38 -12.61
N VAL A 66 -8.65 -8.94 -11.33
CA VAL A 66 -9.12 -7.60 -10.98
C VAL A 66 -7.99 -6.59 -10.69
N GLY A 67 -6.72 -7.02 -10.74
CA GLY A 67 -5.55 -6.15 -10.57
C GLY A 67 -5.15 -5.87 -9.11
N LEU A 68 -5.52 -6.74 -8.17
CA LEU A 68 -5.05 -6.68 -6.78
C LEU A 68 -3.68 -7.32 -6.65
N GLY A 69 -2.70 -6.61 -6.08
CA GLY A 69 -1.37 -7.14 -5.78
C GLY A 69 -1.29 -7.78 -4.41
N LEU A 70 -1.97 -7.21 -3.44
CA LEU A 70 -1.91 -7.60 -2.03
C LEU A 70 -3.31 -7.54 -1.40
N VAL A 71 -3.58 -8.49 -0.53
CA VAL A 71 -4.81 -8.54 0.28
C VAL A 71 -4.44 -8.66 1.76
N VAL A 72 -5.12 -7.92 2.61
CA VAL A 72 -5.12 -8.15 4.05
C VAL A 72 -6.26 -9.11 4.39
N ASN A 73 -5.87 -10.32 4.78
CA ASN A 73 -6.81 -11.32 5.28
C ASN A 73 -7.09 -11.08 6.77
N LEU A 74 -8.27 -10.59 7.07
CA LEU A 74 -8.72 -10.33 8.44
C LEU A 74 -9.13 -11.62 9.19
N SER A 75 -9.14 -12.77 8.52
CA SER A 75 -9.34 -14.10 9.10
C SER A 75 -8.03 -14.86 9.30
N GLY A 76 -6.97 -14.19 9.78
CA GLY A 76 -5.67 -14.81 10.02
C GLY A 76 -5.67 -15.85 11.13
N GLY A 77 -6.60 -15.79 12.06
CA GLY A 77 -6.76 -16.75 13.15
C GLY A 77 -6.11 -16.31 14.47
N PHE A 78 -6.14 -17.23 15.44
CA PHE A 78 -5.62 -17.01 16.80
C PHE A 78 -4.16 -17.46 16.90
N VAL A 79 -3.39 -16.77 17.75
CA VAL A 79 -1.99 -17.14 18.05
C VAL A 79 -1.86 -18.11 19.23
N THR A 80 -2.97 -18.47 19.86
CA THR A 80 -3.02 -19.48 20.90
C THR A 80 -2.58 -20.85 20.32
N PRO A 81 -1.60 -21.53 20.90
CA PRO A 81 -1.16 -22.85 20.45
C PRO A 81 -2.30 -23.85 20.33
N ALA A 82 -2.21 -24.78 19.41
CA ALA A 82 -3.17 -25.86 19.30
C ALA A 82 -3.17 -26.73 20.57
N ARG A 83 -4.29 -27.40 20.87
CA ARG A 83 -4.46 -28.21 22.10
C ARG A 83 -3.43 -29.34 22.23
N ASP A 84 -2.91 -29.84 21.12
CA ASP A 84 -1.85 -30.85 21.05
C ASP A 84 -0.44 -30.27 21.14
N GLY A 85 -0.29 -28.98 21.41
CA GLY A 85 0.98 -28.25 21.43
C GLY A 85 1.57 -27.93 20.06
N GLY A 86 0.85 -28.21 18.99
CA GLY A 86 1.23 -27.86 17.61
C GLY A 86 1.13 -26.35 17.34
N PRO A 87 1.50 -25.92 16.11
CA PRO A 87 1.43 -24.52 15.71
C PRO A 87 0.01 -23.97 15.83
N SER A 88 -0.10 -22.69 16.16
CA SER A 88 -1.37 -21.97 16.25
C SER A 88 -2.08 -21.91 14.89
N GLU A 89 -3.36 -21.55 14.90
CA GLU A 89 -4.10 -21.31 13.65
C GLU A 89 -3.42 -20.25 12.79
N PHE A 90 -3.01 -19.15 13.42
CA PHE A 90 -2.32 -18.04 12.75
C PHE A 90 -1.02 -18.52 12.05
N GLU A 91 -0.18 -19.31 12.74
CA GLU A 91 1.07 -19.84 12.18
C GLU A 91 0.81 -20.73 10.97
N ARG A 92 -0.17 -21.64 11.07
CA ARG A 92 -0.54 -22.52 9.94
C ARG A 92 -1.03 -21.73 8.74
N ASN A 93 -1.91 -20.77 8.97
CA ASN A 93 -2.52 -19.95 7.92
C ASN A 93 -1.47 -19.11 7.19
N GLN A 94 -0.60 -18.43 7.93
CA GLN A 94 0.47 -17.63 7.36
C GLN A 94 1.48 -18.50 6.61
N THR A 95 1.96 -19.60 7.21
CA THR A 95 2.92 -20.49 6.57
C THR A 95 2.39 -21.05 5.25
N LEU A 96 1.11 -21.45 5.21
CA LEU A 96 0.51 -21.97 3.98
C LEU A 96 0.41 -20.90 2.90
N ALA A 97 -0.06 -19.69 3.25
CA ALA A 97 -0.19 -18.60 2.31
C ALA A 97 1.17 -18.14 1.76
N ASP A 98 2.18 -17.99 2.62
CA ASP A 98 3.53 -17.57 2.22
C ASP A 98 4.24 -18.65 1.37
N THR A 99 3.97 -19.93 1.63
CA THR A 99 4.53 -21.03 0.84
C THR A 99 3.94 -21.10 -0.55
N LEU A 100 2.62 -20.96 -0.67
CA LEU A 100 1.92 -21.14 -1.96
C LEU A 100 1.88 -19.87 -2.80
N HIS A 101 1.76 -18.72 -2.15
CA HIS A 101 1.55 -17.42 -2.78
C HIS A 101 2.32 -16.31 -2.06
N PRO A 102 3.65 -16.35 -2.06
CA PRO A 102 4.49 -15.43 -1.32
C PRO A 102 4.19 -13.97 -1.70
N GLY A 103 3.99 -13.13 -0.67
CA GLY A 103 3.76 -11.69 -0.85
C GLY A 103 2.36 -11.30 -1.31
N ARG A 104 1.39 -12.23 -1.45
CA ARG A 104 0.03 -11.93 -1.88
C ARG A 104 -0.93 -11.68 -0.72
N PHE A 105 -0.62 -12.16 0.48
CA PHE A 105 -1.46 -12.02 1.66
C PHE A 105 -0.67 -11.45 2.84
N LEU A 106 -1.31 -10.58 3.59
CA LEU A 106 -0.93 -10.24 4.96
C LEU A 106 -2.07 -10.67 5.89
N HIS A 107 -1.73 -11.23 7.03
CA HIS A 107 -2.72 -11.72 7.98
C HIS A 107 -2.81 -10.81 9.20
N TYR A 108 -4.04 -10.49 9.62
CA TYR A 108 -4.34 -9.91 10.92
C TYR A 108 -4.69 -11.02 11.89
N LEU A 109 -4.15 -10.95 13.09
CA LEU A 109 -4.50 -11.89 14.15
C LEU A 109 -5.87 -11.53 14.75
N SER A 110 -6.52 -12.52 15.39
CA SER A 110 -7.70 -12.33 16.22
C SER A 110 -7.33 -12.58 17.68
N LEU A 111 -7.92 -11.81 18.62
CA LEU A 111 -7.70 -11.99 20.04
C LEU A 111 -8.58 -13.13 20.59
N ASP A 112 -7.98 -14.04 21.35
CA ASP A 112 -8.68 -15.07 22.10
C ASP A 112 -9.13 -14.49 23.46
N TYR A 113 -10.44 -14.43 23.65
CA TYR A 113 -11.08 -13.92 24.87
C TYR A 113 -11.33 -15.00 25.94
N SER A 114 -10.85 -16.20 25.74
CA SER A 114 -10.94 -17.28 26.74
C SER A 114 -10.32 -16.83 28.06
N GLY A 115 -11.01 -17.10 29.16
CA GLY A 115 -10.56 -16.67 30.47
C GLY A 115 -10.65 -15.17 30.74
N TRP A 116 -11.61 -14.47 30.11
CA TRP A 116 -11.86 -13.05 30.33
C TRP A 116 -11.98 -12.67 31.81
N ASP A 117 -12.66 -13.51 32.59
CA ASP A 117 -12.90 -13.26 34.02
C ASP A 117 -11.74 -13.71 34.92
N ASP A 118 -10.74 -14.35 34.38
CA ASP A 118 -9.60 -14.81 35.17
C ASP A 118 -8.66 -13.64 35.48
N PRO A 119 -7.99 -13.66 36.66
CA PRO A 119 -6.88 -12.75 36.92
C PRO A 119 -5.80 -12.86 35.84
N GLY A 120 -5.21 -11.75 35.45
CA GLY A 120 -4.14 -11.72 34.45
C GLY A 120 -4.63 -11.87 33.00
N PHE A 121 -5.94 -11.71 32.70
CA PHE A 121 -6.42 -11.71 31.31
C PHE A 121 -5.70 -10.67 30.45
N SER A 122 -5.58 -9.42 30.96
CA SER A 122 -4.95 -8.34 30.19
C SER A 122 -3.51 -8.64 29.81
N GLU A 123 -2.75 -9.25 30.73
CA GLU A 123 -1.36 -9.66 30.48
C GLU A 123 -1.28 -10.76 29.42
N ARG A 124 -2.16 -11.77 29.52
CA ARG A 124 -2.23 -12.84 28.50
C ARG A 124 -2.65 -12.30 27.14
N ALA A 125 -3.58 -11.35 27.09
CA ALA A 125 -4.01 -10.70 25.86
C ALA A 125 -2.87 -9.90 25.21
N VAL A 126 -2.08 -9.16 26.01
CA VAL A 126 -0.86 -8.49 25.53
C VAL A 126 0.16 -9.49 24.99
N GLN A 127 0.36 -10.64 25.68
CA GLN A 127 1.25 -11.70 25.17
C GLN A 127 0.80 -12.26 23.83
N GLN A 128 -0.51 -12.36 23.55
CA GLN A 128 -1.01 -12.75 22.25
C GLN A 128 -0.61 -11.73 21.16
N ILE A 129 -0.73 -10.41 21.45
CA ILE A 129 -0.30 -9.35 20.52
C ILE A 129 1.20 -9.44 20.23
N GLU A 130 2.03 -9.60 21.26
CA GLU A 130 3.48 -9.73 21.12
C GLU A 130 3.88 -10.99 20.35
N THR A 131 3.19 -12.10 20.60
CA THR A 131 3.39 -13.35 19.87
C THR A 131 3.02 -13.19 18.41
N GLY A 132 1.83 -12.61 18.12
CA GLY A 132 1.42 -12.34 16.75
C GLY A 132 2.40 -11.42 16.00
N HIS A 133 2.89 -10.38 16.68
CA HIS A 133 3.91 -9.50 16.10
C HIS A 133 5.20 -10.25 15.75
N ARG A 134 5.70 -11.14 16.63
CA ARG A 134 6.89 -11.98 16.36
C ARG A 134 6.66 -12.97 15.21
N LEU A 135 5.43 -13.47 15.08
CA LEU A 135 5.02 -14.37 14.00
C LEU A 135 4.75 -13.64 12.67
N GLY A 136 4.80 -12.30 12.65
CA GLY A 136 4.63 -11.51 11.44
C GLY A 136 3.20 -11.06 11.17
N ALA A 137 2.31 -11.04 12.18
CA ALA A 137 0.99 -10.45 12.05
C ALA A 137 1.08 -9.00 11.60
N ALA A 138 0.30 -8.63 10.59
CA ALA A 138 0.30 -7.28 10.03
C ALA A 138 -0.64 -6.31 10.79
N GLY A 139 -1.46 -6.82 11.70
CA GLY A 139 -2.40 -6.05 12.53
C GLY A 139 -3.27 -6.96 13.38
N LEU A 140 -4.19 -6.34 14.12
CA LEU A 140 -5.22 -7.00 14.92
C LEU A 140 -6.59 -6.77 14.29
N LYS A 141 -7.41 -7.83 14.15
CA LYS A 141 -8.83 -7.72 13.79
C LYS A 141 -9.70 -7.95 15.00
N GLU A 142 -10.48 -6.95 15.34
CA GLU A 142 -11.62 -7.09 16.23
C GLU A 142 -12.93 -7.13 15.46
N TYR A 143 -13.68 -8.22 15.68
CA TYR A 143 -15.01 -8.39 15.12
C TYR A 143 -16.05 -7.72 16.01
N LYS A 144 -17.27 -7.53 15.50
CA LYS A 144 -18.42 -6.99 16.27
C LYS A 144 -18.86 -7.88 17.46
N ARG A 145 -17.95 -8.71 17.97
CA ARG A 145 -18.19 -9.50 19.17
C ARG A 145 -18.23 -8.64 20.42
N LEU A 146 -17.35 -7.62 20.47
CA LEU A 146 -17.33 -6.65 21.58
C LEU A 146 -18.55 -5.75 21.51
N GLY A 147 -19.27 -5.70 22.60
CA GLY A 147 -20.51 -4.93 22.75
C GLY A 147 -21.77 -5.62 22.24
N LEU A 148 -21.68 -6.74 21.49
CA LEU A 148 -22.84 -7.45 20.95
C LEU A 148 -22.96 -8.91 21.40
N PHE A 149 -21.86 -9.64 21.51
CA PHE A 149 -21.91 -11.10 21.72
C PHE A 149 -21.09 -11.59 22.91
N LEU A 150 -19.90 -11.03 23.13
CA LEU A 150 -19.06 -11.47 24.25
C LEU A 150 -19.61 -10.98 25.58
N ARG A 151 -19.69 -11.90 26.55
CA ARG A 151 -20.19 -11.63 27.90
C ARG A 151 -19.24 -12.14 28.95
N ASP A 152 -19.19 -11.43 30.07
CA ASP A 152 -18.52 -11.85 31.30
C ASP A 152 -19.34 -12.95 32.02
N LYS A 153 -18.81 -13.49 33.13
CA LYS A 153 -19.52 -14.49 33.99
C LYS A 153 -20.82 -13.98 34.57
N ALA A 154 -20.99 -12.68 34.75
CA ALA A 154 -22.20 -12.06 35.24
C ALA A 154 -23.26 -11.85 34.14
N GLY A 155 -22.93 -12.13 32.90
CA GLY A 155 -23.80 -11.95 31.71
C GLY A 155 -23.75 -10.55 31.13
N ASN A 156 -22.87 -9.65 31.58
CA ASN A 156 -22.71 -8.31 31.02
C ASN A 156 -21.94 -8.38 29.70
N LEU A 157 -22.35 -7.57 28.72
CA LEU A 157 -21.61 -7.44 27.46
C LEU A 157 -20.22 -6.81 27.69
N ILE A 158 -19.19 -7.45 27.17
CA ILE A 158 -17.83 -6.93 27.13
C ILE A 158 -17.77 -5.86 26.04
N ARG A 159 -17.45 -4.63 26.43
CA ARG A 159 -17.44 -3.49 25.51
C ARG A 159 -16.06 -3.24 24.92
N PRO A 160 -15.95 -2.61 23.74
CA PRO A 160 -14.66 -2.23 23.15
C PRO A 160 -13.82 -1.33 24.07
N ASP A 161 -14.48 -0.48 24.87
CA ASP A 161 -13.88 0.48 25.79
C ASP A 161 -13.70 -0.07 27.22
N ASP A 162 -13.82 -1.39 27.43
CA ASP A 162 -13.54 -2.01 28.73
C ASP A 162 -12.06 -1.79 29.10
N PRO A 163 -11.77 -1.30 30.35
CA PRO A 163 -10.40 -1.03 30.78
C PRO A 163 -9.45 -2.22 30.73
N LYS A 164 -9.94 -3.46 30.77
CA LYS A 164 -9.11 -4.66 30.61
C LYS A 164 -8.47 -4.75 29.22
N LEU A 165 -9.04 -4.08 28.20
CA LEU A 165 -8.51 -4.04 26.84
C LEU A 165 -7.54 -2.90 26.60
N ASP A 166 -7.47 -1.89 27.47
CA ASP A 166 -6.56 -0.76 27.32
C ASP A 166 -5.08 -1.16 27.13
N PRO A 167 -4.54 -2.17 27.86
CA PRO A 167 -3.18 -2.65 27.63
C PRO A 167 -2.97 -3.25 26.22
N VAL A 168 -4.00 -3.90 25.66
CA VAL A 168 -3.96 -4.48 24.30
C VAL A 168 -3.85 -3.37 23.26
N TRP A 169 -4.75 -2.38 23.34
CA TRP A 169 -4.75 -1.25 22.40
C TRP A 169 -3.44 -0.48 22.48
N LYS A 170 -2.96 -0.19 23.69
CA LYS A 170 -1.67 0.46 23.91
C LYS A 170 -0.52 -0.32 23.28
N ARG A 171 -0.48 -1.65 23.47
CA ARG A 171 0.59 -2.50 22.95
C ARG A 171 0.60 -2.56 21.43
N CYS A 172 -0.58 -2.60 20.80
CA CYS A 172 -0.68 -2.48 19.34
C CYS A 172 -0.02 -1.19 18.84
N GLY A 173 -0.30 -0.05 19.49
CA GLY A 173 0.33 1.23 19.13
C GLY A 173 1.84 1.25 19.31
N GLU A 174 2.37 0.69 20.41
CA GLU A 174 3.81 0.58 20.65
C GLU A 174 4.54 -0.27 19.60
N LEU A 175 3.90 -1.33 19.12
CA LEU A 175 4.44 -2.21 18.09
C LEU A 175 4.18 -1.69 16.66
N GLY A 176 3.36 -0.65 16.50
CA GLY A 176 2.94 -0.13 15.20
C GLY A 176 2.02 -1.10 14.44
N LEU A 177 1.26 -1.91 15.17
CA LEU A 177 0.22 -2.79 14.62
C LEU A 177 -1.09 -2.02 14.52
N PRO A 178 -1.66 -1.83 13.33
CA PRO A 178 -2.99 -1.26 13.18
C PRO A 178 -4.06 -2.21 13.73
N VAL A 179 -5.16 -1.62 14.24
CA VAL A 179 -6.32 -2.35 14.74
C VAL A 179 -7.49 -2.12 13.81
N SER A 180 -7.91 -3.14 13.05
CA SER A 180 -9.17 -3.11 12.31
C SER A 180 -10.31 -3.48 13.24
N ILE A 181 -11.18 -2.52 13.56
CA ILE A 181 -12.21 -2.67 14.59
C ILE A 181 -13.63 -2.51 14.03
N HIS A 182 -14.47 -3.53 14.30
CA HIS A 182 -15.87 -3.60 13.93
C HIS A 182 -16.72 -3.59 15.21
N VAL A 183 -17.52 -2.56 15.41
CA VAL A 183 -18.33 -2.41 16.63
C VAL A 183 -19.84 -2.43 16.39
N ALA A 184 -20.30 -2.03 15.19
CA ALA A 184 -21.71 -1.91 14.86
C ALA A 184 -21.95 -2.33 13.41
N ASP A 185 -23.20 -2.63 13.10
CA ASP A 185 -23.71 -2.90 11.74
C ASP A 185 -24.56 -1.72 11.25
N PRO A 186 -25.11 -1.78 10.01
CA PRO A 186 -26.05 -0.78 9.51
C PRO A 186 -27.16 -0.49 10.53
N LYS A 187 -27.51 0.78 10.66
CA LYS A 187 -28.55 1.25 11.61
C LYS A 187 -29.86 0.50 11.47
N ALA A 188 -30.20 0.05 10.26
CA ALA A 188 -31.39 -0.73 9.99
C ALA A 188 -31.46 -2.05 10.79
N PHE A 189 -30.34 -2.60 11.26
CA PHE A 189 -30.32 -3.82 12.08
C PHE A 189 -30.86 -3.58 13.51
N TRP A 190 -31.04 -2.33 13.92
CA TRP A 190 -31.73 -1.92 15.17
C TRP A 190 -33.19 -1.50 14.93
N LEU A 191 -33.65 -1.39 13.67
CA LEU A 191 -35.02 -1.05 13.32
C LEU A 191 -35.94 -2.30 13.39
N PRO A 192 -37.27 -2.15 13.33
CA PRO A 192 -38.20 -3.28 13.44
C PRO A 192 -37.87 -4.43 12.49
N TYR A 193 -37.96 -5.66 13.01
CA TYR A 193 -37.74 -6.90 12.25
C TYR A 193 -39.00 -7.27 11.46
N ASN A 194 -39.16 -6.70 10.28
CA ASN A 194 -40.27 -6.96 9.38
C ASN A 194 -39.91 -6.54 7.93
N GLU A 195 -40.79 -6.84 6.99
CA GLU A 195 -40.62 -6.60 5.55
C GLU A 195 -40.45 -5.12 5.15
N ARG A 196 -40.76 -4.16 6.04
CA ARG A 196 -40.54 -2.74 5.81
C ARG A 196 -39.11 -2.30 6.14
N ASN A 197 -38.31 -3.17 6.75
CA ASN A 197 -36.91 -2.91 7.01
C ASN A 197 -36.14 -2.92 5.68
N GLU A 198 -35.39 -1.87 5.39
CA GLU A 198 -34.65 -1.77 4.13
C GLU A 198 -33.63 -2.90 3.94
N ARG A 199 -33.19 -3.54 5.05
CA ARG A 199 -32.27 -4.69 5.06
C ARG A 199 -32.99 -6.03 5.19
N TRP A 200 -34.28 -6.09 4.93
CA TRP A 200 -35.08 -7.31 5.09
C TRP A 200 -34.54 -8.49 4.30
N LYS A 201 -33.99 -8.26 3.11
CA LYS A 201 -33.41 -9.32 2.28
C LYS A 201 -32.29 -10.08 3.01
N GLU A 202 -31.49 -9.40 3.83
CA GLU A 202 -30.46 -10.03 4.67
C GLU A 202 -31.04 -10.57 5.98
N LEU A 203 -31.83 -9.75 6.66
CA LEU A 203 -32.30 -10.04 8.01
C LEU A 203 -33.25 -11.24 8.08
N LYS A 204 -34.11 -11.45 7.06
CA LYS A 204 -35.02 -12.58 7.04
C LYS A 204 -34.33 -13.94 7.11
N ASP A 205 -33.13 -14.04 6.51
CA ASP A 205 -32.30 -15.24 6.49
C ASP A 205 -31.26 -15.28 7.61
N HIS A 206 -31.03 -14.13 8.29
CA HIS A 206 -30.04 -13.94 9.34
C HIS A 206 -30.62 -13.22 10.55
N GLN A 207 -31.63 -13.81 11.21
CA GLN A 207 -32.28 -13.20 12.38
C GLN A 207 -31.28 -12.84 13.50
N SER A 208 -30.18 -13.57 13.62
CA SER A 208 -29.12 -13.28 14.60
C SER A 208 -28.38 -11.95 14.35
N TRP A 209 -28.59 -11.33 13.20
CA TRP A 209 -28.03 -10.02 12.86
C TRP A 209 -28.95 -8.87 13.28
N TRP A 210 -30.17 -9.17 13.74
CA TRP A 210 -31.06 -8.15 14.23
C TRP A 210 -30.78 -7.82 15.70
N PHE A 211 -30.55 -6.58 16.00
CA PHE A 211 -30.15 -6.04 17.32
C PHE A 211 -31.22 -5.10 17.94
N GLY A 212 -32.44 -5.12 17.44
CA GLY A 212 -33.53 -4.27 17.93
C GLY A 212 -34.11 -4.68 19.28
N ASP A 213 -33.70 -5.82 19.86
CA ASP A 213 -34.08 -6.23 21.21
C ASP A 213 -33.24 -5.49 22.27
N THR A 214 -33.78 -4.40 22.78
CA THR A 214 -33.09 -3.53 23.77
C THR A 214 -32.79 -4.22 25.12
N ASN A 215 -33.37 -5.39 25.39
CA ASN A 215 -33.03 -6.19 26.58
C ASN A 215 -31.74 -7.00 26.36
N LYS A 216 -31.33 -7.23 25.12
CA LYS A 216 -30.17 -8.05 24.78
C LYS A 216 -29.01 -7.24 24.23
N PHE A 217 -29.30 -6.15 23.53
CA PHE A 217 -28.31 -5.38 22.80
C PHE A 217 -28.36 -3.90 23.18
N PRO A 218 -27.21 -3.21 23.22
CA PRO A 218 -27.16 -1.78 23.50
C PRO A 218 -27.74 -0.98 22.32
N PRO A 219 -28.14 0.28 22.57
CA PRO A 219 -28.43 1.22 21.49
C PRO A 219 -27.25 1.34 20.52
N TRP A 220 -27.54 1.44 19.22
CA TRP A 220 -26.54 1.58 18.18
C TRP A 220 -25.51 2.71 18.44
N LYS A 221 -25.98 3.87 18.90
CA LYS A 221 -25.10 5.01 19.23
C LYS A 221 -24.11 4.71 20.35
N ASP A 222 -24.49 3.91 21.33
CA ASP A 222 -23.61 3.57 22.46
C ASP A 222 -22.37 2.79 22.01
N LEU A 223 -22.48 1.98 20.94
CA LEU A 223 -21.36 1.27 20.35
C LEU A 223 -20.40 2.24 19.65
N LEU A 224 -20.93 3.21 18.89
CA LEU A 224 -20.12 4.24 18.24
C LEU A 224 -19.40 5.15 19.26
N GLU A 225 -20.08 5.49 20.35
CA GLU A 225 -19.47 6.27 21.44
C GLU A 225 -18.38 5.47 22.17
N SER A 226 -18.57 4.15 22.34
CA SER A 226 -17.53 3.30 22.92
C SER A 226 -16.29 3.25 22.02
N LEU A 227 -16.47 3.19 20.72
CA LEU A 227 -15.38 3.27 19.74
C LEU A 227 -14.64 4.60 19.84
N ASN A 228 -15.36 5.73 19.86
CA ASN A 228 -14.74 7.05 20.01
C ASN A 228 -13.88 7.13 21.29
N ARG A 229 -14.37 6.62 22.42
CA ARG A 229 -13.60 6.61 23.68
C ARG A 229 -12.33 5.77 23.61
N VAL A 230 -12.36 4.62 22.91
CA VAL A 230 -11.16 3.79 22.68
C VAL A 230 -10.12 4.56 21.86
N ILE A 231 -10.54 5.15 20.74
CA ILE A 231 -9.63 5.89 19.85
C ILE A 231 -8.99 7.07 20.57
N GLU A 232 -9.78 7.81 21.35
CA GLU A 232 -9.34 8.99 22.10
C GLU A 232 -8.34 8.63 23.20
N ARG A 233 -8.57 7.51 23.93
CA ARG A 233 -7.66 7.03 24.99
C ARG A 233 -6.33 6.50 24.47
N HIS A 234 -6.26 6.07 23.20
CA HIS A 234 -5.09 5.43 22.61
C HIS A 234 -4.53 6.17 21.38
N PRO A 235 -4.06 7.43 21.53
CA PRO A 235 -3.69 8.28 20.39
C PRO A 235 -2.46 7.78 19.61
N LYS A 236 -1.69 6.83 20.15
CA LYS A 236 -0.54 6.20 19.48
C LYS A 236 -0.92 4.96 18.67
N THR A 237 -2.15 4.47 18.80
CA THR A 237 -2.67 3.29 18.12
C THR A 237 -3.48 3.73 16.91
N THR A 238 -3.15 3.24 15.73
CA THR A 238 -3.95 3.50 14.54
C THR A 238 -5.12 2.53 14.48
N PHE A 239 -6.34 3.07 14.49
CA PHE A 239 -7.57 2.31 14.34
C PHE A 239 -8.12 2.44 12.93
N VAL A 240 -8.27 1.32 12.23
CA VAL A 240 -9.05 1.22 11.00
C VAL A 240 -10.48 0.89 11.41
N CYS A 241 -11.34 1.90 11.45
CA CYS A 241 -12.74 1.77 11.76
C CYS A 241 -13.45 1.25 10.50
N VAL A 242 -13.66 -0.08 10.47
CA VAL A 242 -14.15 -0.77 9.28
C VAL A 242 -15.56 -0.34 8.90
N HIS A 243 -15.98 -0.66 7.68
CA HIS A 243 -17.33 -0.36 7.20
C HIS A 243 -17.66 1.14 7.28
N PHE A 244 -16.74 1.96 6.79
CA PHE A 244 -16.79 3.41 6.79
C PHE A 244 -17.08 3.99 8.19
N ALA A 245 -16.15 3.70 9.10
CA ALA A 245 -16.24 4.10 10.51
C ALA A 245 -17.45 3.49 11.26
N ASN A 246 -17.96 2.35 10.78
CA ASN A 246 -19.18 1.70 11.29
C ASN A 246 -20.45 2.60 11.21
N ASN A 247 -20.45 3.65 10.39
CA ASN A 247 -21.54 4.62 10.30
C ASN A 247 -21.65 5.26 8.89
N ALA A 248 -21.79 4.44 7.86
CA ALA A 248 -21.90 4.91 6.48
C ALA A 248 -23.18 5.71 6.18
N GLU A 249 -24.19 5.60 7.04
CA GLU A 249 -25.48 6.28 6.89
C GLU A 249 -25.45 7.74 7.37
N GLU A 250 -24.48 8.16 8.18
CA GLU A 250 -24.38 9.51 8.75
C GLU A 250 -23.02 10.14 8.41
N LEU A 251 -22.86 10.66 7.19
CA LEU A 251 -21.59 11.21 6.69
C LEU A 251 -21.02 12.34 7.55
N GLU A 252 -21.88 13.18 8.11
CA GLU A 252 -21.47 14.29 8.99
C GLU A 252 -20.82 13.77 10.27
N TRP A 253 -21.32 12.65 10.80
CA TRP A 253 -20.71 12.01 11.96
C TRP A 253 -19.32 11.45 11.61
N VAL A 254 -19.18 10.79 10.43
CA VAL A 254 -17.89 10.25 9.96
C VAL A 254 -16.88 11.38 9.73
N ASP A 255 -17.31 12.48 9.11
CA ASP A 255 -16.49 13.66 8.88
C ASP A 255 -15.97 14.24 10.21
N ALA A 256 -16.87 14.45 11.19
CA ALA A 256 -16.52 14.97 12.51
C ALA A 256 -15.62 14.00 13.30
N ALA A 257 -15.83 12.69 13.20
CA ALA A 257 -15.00 11.68 13.86
C ALA A 257 -13.58 11.65 13.30
N LEU A 258 -13.45 11.69 11.97
CA LEU A 258 -12.14 11.78 11.31
C LEU A 258 -11.42 13.11 11.62
N ASP A 259 -12.11 14.22 11.77
CA ASP A 259 -11.50 15.49 12.22
C ASP A 259 -10.99 15.41 13.66
N ARG A 260 -11.77 14.80 14.53
CA ARG A 260 -11.46 14.70 15.97
C ARG A 260 -10.30 13.76 16.26
N HIS A 261 -10.19 12.65 15.52
CA HIS A 261 -9.29 11.55 15.83
C HIS A 261 -8.22 11.38 14.73
N PRO A 262 -7.01 11.97 14.86
CA PRO A 262 -5.95 11.86 13.85
C PRO A 262 -5.42 10.44 13.67
N ASN A 263 -5.62 9.56 14.64
CA ASN A 263 -5.25 8.14 14.63
C ASN A 263 -6.36 7.21 14.12
N MET A 264 -7.46 7.77 13.60
CA MET A 264 -8.55 7.03 12.98
C MET A 264 -8.41 7.00 11.46
N MET A 265 -8.62 5.83 10.88
CA MET A 265 -8.80 5.62 9.43
C MET A 265 -10.13 4.90 9.20
N ALA A 266 -10.66 4.94 7.99
CA ALA A 266 -11.90 4.27 7.60
C ALA A 266 -11.70 3.48 6.31
N ASP A 267 -12.19 2.24 6.24
CA ASP A 267 -12.25 1.47 5.01
C ASP A 267 -13.65 1.53 4.36
N LEU A 268 -13.74 1.13 3.09
CA LEU A 268 -14.98 1.16 2.30
C LEU A 268 -15.78 -0.15 2.37
N ALA A 269 -15.24 -1.15 3.06
CA ALA A 269 -15.71 -2.52 3.01
C ALA A 269 -17.21 -2.66 3.21
N ALA A 270 -17.88 -3.27 2.24
CA ALA A 270 -19.31 -3.54 2.21
C ALA A 270 -20.24 -2.32 2.42
N ARG A 271 -19.75 -1.08 2.29
CA ARG A 271 -20.56 0.13 2.58
C ARG A 271 -20.62 1.14 1.44
N ILE A 272 -20.07 0.83 0.29
CA ILE A 272 -20.33 1.66 -0.90
C ILE A 272 -21.81 1.78 -1.21
N PRO A 273 -22.65 0.74 -1.01
CA PRO A 273 -24.10 0.87 -1.18
C PRO A 273 -24.72 1.99 -0.34
N GLU A 274 -24.37 2.12 0.93
CA GLU A 274 -24.85 3.20 1.81
C GLU A 274 -24.24 4.53 1.46
N ILE A 275 -22.92 4.58 1.30
CA ILE A 275 -22.19 5.82 0.97
C ILE A 275 -22.69 6.39 -0.36
N GLY A 276 -22.91 5.53 -1.36
CA GLY A 276 -23.27 5.90 -2.72
C GLY A 276 -24.69 6.42 -2.91
N ARG A 277 -25.58 6.25 -1.90
CA ARG A 277 -26.95 6.81 -1.92
C ARG A 277 -27.04 8.25 -1.43
N HIS A 278 -25.97 8.78 -0.82
CA HIS A 278 -25.88 10.20 -0.45
C HIS A 278 -25.62 11.08 -1.69
N ASP A 279 -25.75 12.41 -1.52
CA ASP A 279 -25.36 13.36 -2.57
C ASP A 279 -23.88 13.12 -2.95
N PRO A 280 -23.60 12.74 -4.20
CA PRO A 280 -22.24 12.41 -4.63
C PRO A 280 -21.25 13.57 -4.49
N ARG A 281 -21.70 14.83 -4.50
CA ARG A 281 -20.86 16.00 -4.24
C ARG A 281 -20.47 16.10 -2.77
N GLN A 282 -21.36 15.70 -1.87
CA GLN A 282 -21.07 15.67 -0.43
C GLN A 282 -20.04 14.56 -0.13
N VAL A 283 -20.24 13.38 -0.72
CA VAL A 283 -19.30 12.26 -0.60
C VAL A 283 -17.94 12.64 -1.19
N GLU A 284 -17.89 13.21 -2.40
CA GLU A 284 -16.64 13.66 -3.03
C GLU A 284 -15.88 14.65 -2.12
N ARG A 285 -16.55 15.64 -1.53
CA ARG A 285 -15.91 16.59 -0.60
C ARG A 285 -15.32 15.92 0.62
N LEU A 286 -16.03 14.96 1.22
CA LEU A 286 -15.53 14.18 2.36
C LEU A 286 -14.28 13.37 1.99
N PHE A 287 -14.29 12.70 0.83
CA PHE A 287 -13.17 11.92 0.34
C PHE A 287 -11.95 12.81 0.02
N LEU A 288 -12.15 13.97 -0.59
CA LEU A 288 -11.08 14.94 -0.84
C LEU A 288 -10.47 15.48 0.46
N LYS A 289 -11.30 15.76 1.47
CA LYS A 289 -10.87 16.25 2.78
C LYS A 289 -10.05 15.19 3.54
N HIS A 290 -10.51 13.94 3.55
CA HIS A 290 -9.91 12.86 4.31
C HIS A 290 -9.13 11.85 3.44
N GLN A 291 -8.67 12.27 2.27
CA GLN A 291 -8.02 11.42 1.27
C GLN A 291 -6.82 10.61 1.79
N ASP A 292 -6.16 11.05 2.87
CA ASP A 292 -5.00 10.39 3.48
C ASP A 292 -5.38 9.35 4.54
N ARG A 293 -6.69 9.16 4.81
CA ARG A 293 -7.19 8.26 5.87
C ARG A 293 -8.33 7.36 5.43
N ILE A 294 -8.74 7.43 4.17
CA ILE A 294 -9.69 6.50 3.57
C ILE A 294 -8.91 5.39 2.87
N LEU A 295 -9.33 4.15 3.08
CA LEU A 295 -8.66 2.93 2.65
C LEU A 295 -9.57 2.11 1.75
N PHE A 296 -9.02 1.53 0.69
CA PHE A 296 -9.75 0.56 -0.12
C PHE A 296 -9.90 -0.75 0.65
N GLY A 297 -11.11 -1.25 0.73
CA GLY A 297 -11.49 -2.51 1.33
C GLY A 297 -12.85 -2.94 0.80
N THR A 298 -13.10 -4.24 0.66
CA THR A 298 -14.30 -4.75 -0.01
C THR A 298 -15.19 -5.63 0.86
N ASP A 299 -14.65 -6.26 1.90
CA ASP A 299 -15.29 -7.36 2.64
C ASP A 299 -15.61 -8.57 1.75
N PHE A 300 -14.82 -8.71 0.69
CA PHE A 300 -14.89 -9.89 -0.19
C PHE A 300 -14.40 -11.13 0.56
N GLN A 301 -15.16 -12.23 0.44
CA GLN A 301 -14.84 -13.43 1.22
C GLN A 301 -14.71 -14.64 0.31
N VAL A 302 -13.66 -15.45 0.53
CA VAL A 302 -13.36 -16.66 -0.21
C VAL A 302 -13.32 -17.86 0.75
N TYR A 303 -14.41 -18.59 0.77
CA TYR A 303 -14.57 -19.86 1.50
C TYR A 303 -15.08 -20.95 0.54
N HIS A 304 -15.86 -21.90 1.02
CA HIS A 304 -16.55 -22.87 0.15
C HIS A 304 -17.44 -22.18 -0.89
N ARG A 305 -17.97 -21.02 -0.55
CA ARG A 305 -18.67 -20.10 -1.46
C ARG A 305 -18.02 -18.73 -1.41
N LEU A 306 -18.19 -17.92 -2.46
CA LEU A 306 -17.85 -16.51 -2.43
C LEU A 306 -18.96 -15.72 -1.71
N ILE A 307 -18.55 -14.64 -1.02
CA ILE A 307 -19.48 -13.66 -0.44
C ILE A 307 -19.03 -12.27 -0.93
N LEU A 308 -19.94 -11.53 -1.54
CA LEU A 308 -19.70 -10.25 -2.18
C LEU A 308 -20.15 -9.09 -1.27
N GLY A 309 -19.43 -8.88 -0.17
CA GLY A 309 -19.69 -7.82 0.82
C GLY A 309 -20.86 -8.12 1.77
N SER A 310 -21.74 -9.09 1.46
CA SER A 310 -22.78 -9.62 2.36
C SER A 310 -23.22 -11.01 1.92
N SER A 311 -23.80 -11.79 2.85
CA SER A 311 -24.23 -13.15 2.61
C SER A 311 -25.74 -13.23 2.29
N GLY A 312 -26.15 -14.33 1.65
CA GLY A 312 -27.54 -14.59 1.28
C GLY A 312 -27.81 -14.63 -0.23
N ASN A 313 -26.78 -14.52 -1.08
CA ASN A 313 -26.94 -14.67 -2.52
C ASN A 313 -27.19 -16.14 -2.89
N GLU A 314 -28.30 -16.39 -3.56
CA GLU A 314 -28.64 -17.69 -4.15
C GLU A 314 -28.99 -17.49 -5.64
N PRO A 315 -28.36 -18.18 -6.57
CA PRO A 315 -27.29 -19.16 -6.36
C PRO A 315 -25.98 -18.52 -5.83
N PRO A 316 -25.04 -19.34 -5.30
CA PRO A 316 -23.75 -18.84 -4.84
C PRO A 316 -22.98 -18.11 -5.94
N PRO A 317 -22.34 -16.95 -5.64
CA PRO A 317 -21.59 -16.19 -6.64
C PRO A 317 -20.46 -16.99 -7.29
N THR A 318 -20.24 -16.74 -8.58
CA THR A 318 -19.14 -17.28 -9.40
C THR A 318 -17.91 -16.37 -9.38
N ASP A 319 -16.81 -16.82 -10.00
CA ASP A 319 -15.61 -15.97 -10.17
C ASP A 319 -15.92 -14.75 -11.08
N ALA A 320 -16.81 -14.91 -12.10
CA ALA A 320 -17.26 -13.80 -12.94
C ALA A 320 -18.09 -12.76 -12.18
N ASP A 321 -18.93 -13.21 -11.22
CA ASP A 321 -19.67 -12.29 -10.35
C ASP A 321 -18.70 -11.51 -9.43
N ALA A 322 -17.60 -12.13 -8.99
CA ALA A 322 -16.56 -11.45 -8.24
C ALA A 322 -15.87 -10.37 -9.09
N GLU A 323 -15.53 -10.66 -10.36
CA GLU A 323 -14.95 -9.65 -11.26
C GLU A 323 -15.92 -8.48 -11.45
N LEU A 324 -17.20 -8.73 -11.65
CA LEU A 324 -18.23 -7.68 -11.76
C LEU A 324 -18.37 -6.88 -10.45
N PHE A 325 -18.28 -7.54 -9.29
CA PHE A 325 -18.30 -6.89 -7.98
C PHE A 325 -17.17 -5.86 -7.87
N PHE A 326 -15.93 -6.23 -8.20
CA PHE A 326 -14.80 -5.30 -8.21
C PHE A 326 -14.96 -4.22 -9.28
N ALA A 327 -15.41 -4.54 -10.49
CA ALA A 327 -15.65 -3.55 -11.54
C ALA A 327 -16.65 -2.47 -11.12
N LYS A 328 -17.68 -2.82 -10.33
CA LYS A 328 -18.62 -1.86 -9.74
C LYS A 328 -17.95 -0.95 -8.69
N HIS A 329 -16.94 -1.42 -7.95
CA HIS A 329 -16.13 -0.57 -7.06
C HIS A 329 -15.33 0.46 -7.87
N TRP A 330 -14.67 0.02 -8.95
CA TRP A 330 -13.94 0.94 -9.85
C TRP A 330 -14.88 1.96 -10.46
N ARG A 331 -16.03 1.52 -10.97
CA ARG A 331 -17.06 2.42 -11.53
C ARG A 331 -17.46 3.49 -10.53
N TRP A 332 -17.72 3.13 -9.28
CA TRP A 332 -18.15 4.07 -8.26
C TRP A 332 -17.10 5.12 -7.94
N LEU A 333 -15.84 4.72 -7.81
CA LEU A 333 -14.73 5.61 -7.46
C LEU A 333 -14.27 6.49 -8.64
N GLU A 334 -14.29 5.95 -9.88
CA GLU A 334 -13.60 6.51 -11.04
C GLU A 334 -14.51 7.26 -12.00
N THR A 335 -15.83 6.99 -12.02
CA THR A 335 -16.78 7.61 -12.96
C THR A 335 -17.68 8.63 -12.27
N ARG A 336 -18.53 9.30 -13.07
CA ARG A 336 -19.57 10.21 -12.56
C ARG A 336 -20.98 9.72 -12.91
N ASP A 337 -21.13 8.41 -13.08
CA ASP A 337 -22.39 7.75 -13.39
C ASP A 337 -23.42 7.97 -12.27
N ARG A 338 -24.70 8.05 -12.65
CA ARG A 338 -25.80 8.32 -11.73
C ARG A 338 -26.81 7.19 -11.73
N ASP A 339 -27.43 6.97 -10.58
CA ASP A 339 -28.61 6.13 -10.40
C ASP A 339 -28.48 4.71 -10.96
N TRP A 340 -27.42 4.00 -10.57
CA TRP A 340 -27.16 2.64 -11.03
C TRP A 340 -27.16 1.62 -9.87
N GLU A 341 -27.41 0.35 -10.19
CA GLU A 341 -27.46 -0.75 -9.23
C GLU A 341 -26.09 -0.99 -8.56
N HIS A 342 -26.06 -0.95 -7.24
CA HIS A 342 -24.82 -1.17 -6.47
C HIS A 342 -24.30 -2.62 -6.53
N MET A 343 -23.09 -2.86 -5.95
CA MET A 343 -22.39 -4.12 -6.07
C MET A 343 -22.94 -5.25 -5.19
N THR A 344 -23.80 -4.95 -4.20
CA THR A 344 -24.31 -5.91 -3.21
C THR A 344 -25.84 -5.84 -3.09
N PRO A 345 -26.61 -6.27 -4.11
CA PRO A 345 -28.07 -6.10 -4.15
C PRO A 345 -28.85 -6.76 -3.01
N ILE A 346 -28.23 -7.74 -2.32
CA ILE A 346 -28.80 -8.38 -1.14
C ILE A 346 -28.99 -7.38 0.03
N GLN A 347 -28.21 -6.31 0.06
CA GLN A 347 -28.29 -5.29 1.12
C GLN A 347 -29.56 -4.43 1.02
N GLY A 348 -30.11 -4.23 -0.18
CA GLY A 348 -31.37 -3.52 -0.37
C GLY A 348 -31.59 -3.05 -1.81
N ASP A 349 -32.77 -2.47 -2.05
CA ASP A 349 -33.24 -2.07 -3.38
C ASP A 349 -33.13 -0.55 -3.58
N TRP A 350 -31.91 -0.03 -3.65
CA TRP A 350 -31.65 1.36 -4.01
C TRP A 350 -30.55 1.47 -5.05
N THR A 351 -30.48 2.62 -5.68
CA THR A 351 -29.42 2.97 -6.62
C THR A 351 -28.36 3.82 -5.92
N ILE A 352 -27.16 3.84 -6.51
CA ILE A 352 -26.04 4.66 -6.07
C ILE A 352 -25.55 5.56 -7.20
N SER A 353 -24.84 6.62 -6.82
CA SER A 353 -24.18 7.52 -7.76
C SER A 353 -22.70 7.55 -7.53
N SER A 354 -21.93 7.50 -8.61
CA SER A 354 -20.46 7.53 -8.62
C SER A 354 -19.90 8.90 -8.27
N ILE A 355 -18.69 8.95 -7.71
CA ILE A 355 -18.08 10.19 -7.19
C ILE A 355 -16.95 10.75 -8.06
N GLY A 356 -16.33 9.94 -8.94
CA GLY A 356 -15.36 10.38 -9.94
C GLY A 356 -14.15 11.10 -9.35
N LEU A 357 -13.41 10.43 -8.48
CA LEU A 357 -12.26 10.99 -7.78
C LEU A 357 -11.07 11.27 -8.73
N PRO A 358 -10.29 12.33 -8.45
CA PRO A 358 -9.07 12.59 -9.20
C PRO A 358 -8.05 11.45 -9.06
N PRO A 359 -7.21 11.17 -10.06
CA PRO A 359 -6.20 10.11 -10.01
C PRO A 359 -5.27 10.18 -8.80
N SER A 360 -4.88 11.38 -8.36
CA SER A 360 -4.04 11.56 -7.17
C SER A 360 -4.71 11.08 -5.88
N VAL A 361 -6.03 11.20 -5.78
CA VAL A 361 -6.82 10.72 -4.62
C VAL A 361 -7.10 9.23 -4.75
N LEU A 362 -7.44 8.75 -5.94
CA LEU A 362 -7.58 7.30 -6.22
C LEU A 362 -6.33 6.54 -5.83
N ARG A 363 -5.16 7.05 -6.20
CA ARG A 363 -3.87 6.46 -5.86
C ARG A 363 -3.71 6.28 -4.34
N LYS A 364 -4.06 7.29 -3.54
CA LYS A 364 -4.00 7.23 -2.07
C LYS A 364 -4.92 6.14 -1.53
N ILE A 365 -6.18 6.14 -1.97
CA ILE A 365 -7.19 5.19 -1.49
C ILE A 365 -6.84 3.76 -1.90
N TYR A 366 -6.42 3.54 -3.14
CA TYR A 366 -6.14 2.21 -3.68
C TYR A 366 -4.90 1.55 -3.10
N PHE A 367 -3.86 2.33 -2.73
CA PHE A 367 -2.63 1.70 -2.24
C PHE A 367 -1.69 2.57 -1.40
N ASP A 368 -1.57 3.90 -1.58
CA ASP A 368 -0.55 4.66 -0.85
C ASP A 368 -0.84 4.70 0.66
N ASN A 369 -2.11 4.91 1.06
CA ASN A 369 -2.52 4.89 2.47
C ASN A 369 -2.30 3.51 3.10
N ALA A 370 -2.65 2.44 2.38
CA ALA A 370 -2.42 1.08 2.81
C ALA A 370 -0.94 0.75 2.95
N ARG A 371 -0.11 1.16 1.98
CA ARG A 371 1.36 0.98 2.04
C ARG A 371 1.97 1.70 3.25
N LYS A 372 1.52 2.91 3.55
CA LYS A 372 1.97 3.66 4.74
C LYS A 372 1.55 2.95 6.03
N LEU A 373 0.29 2.52 6.12
CA LEU A 373 -0.25 1.81 7.29
C LEU A 373 0.50 0.49 7.55
N LEU A 374 0.76 -0.26 6.49
CA LEU A 374 1.37 -1.59 6.54
C LEU A 374 2.89 -1.59 6.36
N VAL A 375 3.54 -0.43 6.34
CA VAL A 375 4.95 -0.27 5.93
C VAL A 375 5.92 -1.21 6.67
N ARG A 376 5.62 -1.59 7.91
CA ARG A 376 6.42 -2.53 8.71
C ARG A 376 6.26 -3.97 8.25
N SER A 377 5.07 -4.34 7.81
CA SER A 377 4.65 -5.71 7.50
C SER A 377 4.71 -6.03 6.00
N LEU A 378 4.84 -5.02 5.12
CA LEU A 378 4.94 -5.26 3.68
C LEU A 378 6.12 -6.18 3.35
N PRO A 379 5.91 -7.17 2.47
CA PRO A 379 6.97 -8.06 2.03
C PRO A 379 8.10 -7.27 1.38
N PRO A 380 9.35 -7.78 1.44
CA PRO A 380 10.47 -7.17 0.73
C PRO A 380 10.19 -7.13 -0.77
N PRO A 381 10.28 -5.97 -1.43
CA PRO A 381 10.10 -5.86 -2.87
C PRO A 381 11.27 -6.52 -3.61
N THR A 382 11.05 -6.92 -4.87
CA THR A 382 12.06 -7.55 -5.73
C THR A 382 12.30 -6.72 -6.99
N LEU A 383 13.55 -6.36 -7.26
CA LEU A 383 14.00 -5.85 -8.55
C LEU A 383 14.54 -7.03 -9.37
N ARG A 384 13.98 -7.22 -10.57
CA ARG A 384 14.39 -8.31 -11.47
C ARG A 384 15.38 -7.80 -12.50
N ALA A 385 16.62 -8.27 -12.44
CA ALA A 385 17.64 -7.99 -13.45
C ALA A 385 17.54 -9.03 -14.57
N ARG A 386 17.23 -8.59 -15.79
CA ARG A 386 17.16 -9.47 -16.97
C ARG A 386 18.54 -9.67 -17.57
N ARG A 387 18.86 -10.90 -17.98
CA ARG A 387 20.13 -11.23 -18.62
C ARG A 387 20.20 -10.66 -20.04
N ILE A 388 21.39 -10.17 -20.38
CA ILE A 388 21.76 -9.74 -21.74
C ILE A 388 22.99 -10.52 -22.21
N SER A 389 23.07 -10.80 -23.49
CA SER A 389 24.13 -11.62 -24.10
C SER A 389 25.45 -10.88 -24.30
N GLN A 390 25.41 -9.56 -24.36
CA GLN A 390 26.59 -8.70 -24.59
C GLN A 390 26.63 -7.57 -23.58
N ASP A 391 27.84 -7.12 -23.26
CA ASP A 391 28.01 -5.98 -22.36
C ASP A 391 27.51 -4.69 -23.00
N LEU A 392 26.82 -3.88 -22.21
CA LEU A 392 26.31 -2.58 -22.63
C LEU A 392 27.35 -1.49 -22.42
N PRO A 393 27.60 -0.64 -23.42
CA PRO A 393 28.30 0.62 -23.20
C PRO A 393 27.41 1.56 -22.36
N LEU A 394 28.05 2.33 -21.47
CA LEU A 394 27.37 3.39 -20.73
C LEU A 394 26.98 4.55 -21.65
N GLY A 395 25.98 5.34 -21.23
CA GLY A 395 25.54 6.54 -21.95
C GLY A 395 24.53 6.29 -23.07
N GLN A 396 24.07 5.05 -23.25
CA GLN A 396 22.93 4.78 -24.13
C GLN A 396 21.63 5.31 -23.50
N PRO A 397 20.68 5.85 -24.29
CA PRO A 397 19.38 6.26 -23.77
C PRO A 397 18.70 5.11 -23.01
N VAL A 398 18.12 5.40 -21.84
CA VAL A 398 17.38 4.41 -21.05
C VAL A 398 16.14 3.88 -21.79
N ARG A 399 15.69 4.60 -22.81
CA ARG A 399 14.58 4.22 -23.69
C ARG A 399 15.03 3.44 -24.94
N ASN A 400 16.13 2.68 -24.86
CA ASN A 400 16.47 1.75 -25.92
C ASN A 400 15.79 0.38 -25.69
N ASN A 401 15.69 -0.44 -26.76
CA ASN A 401 14.98 -1.72 -26.75
C ASN A 401 15.46 -2.70 -25.66
N LEU A 402 16.70 -2.59 -25.18
CA LEU A 402 17.23 -3.49 -24.16
C LEU A 402 16.73 -3.11 -22.75
N TRP A 403 16.70 -1.80 -22.43
CA TRP A 403 16.17 -1.33 -21.16
C TRP A 403 14.64 -1.49 -21.05
N GLU A 404 13.92 -1.51 -22.16
CA GLU A 404 12.48 -1.78 -22.22
C GLU A 404 12.14 -3.23 -21.80
N LEU A 405 13.10 -4.15 -21.91
CA LEU A 405 12.92 -5.53 -21.43
C LEU A 405 12.94 -5.64 -19.90
N ALA A 406 13.46 -4.65 -19.19
CA ALA A 406 13.56 -4.62 -17.75
C ALA A 406 12.37 -3.89 -17.13
N GLU A 407 11.65 -4.55 -16.22
CA GLU A 407 10.57 -3.94 -15.47
C GLU A 407 11.11 -2.88 -14.49
N PRO A 408 10.56 -1.65 -14.47
CA PRO A 408 11.00 -0.63 -13.55
C PRO A 408 10.47 -0.85 -12.13
N VAL A 409 11.30 -0.55 -11.14
CA VAL A 409 10.86 -0.30 -9.76
C VAL A 409 10.94 1.19 -9.45
N ARG A 410 10.34 1.62 -8.33
CA ARG A 410 10.20 3.05 -7.99
C ARG A 410 10.78 3.36 -6.62
N ILE A 411 11.67 4.35 -6.56
CA ILE A 411 12.10 4.99 -5.32
C ILE A 411 11.16 6.18 -5.12
N GLU A 412 10.20 6.08 -4.23
CA GLU A 412 9.16 7.10 -4.05
C GLU A 412 8.72 7.29 -2.59
N GLN A 413 9.21 6.45 -1.67
CA GLN A 413 8.84 6.50 -0.27
C GLN A 413 9.91 7.18 0.58
N ARG A 414 9.52 8.03 1.52
CA ARG A 414 10.45 8.60 2.49
C ARG A 414 11.06 7.46 3.33
N ALA A 415 12.39 7.46 3.44
CA ALA A 415 13.11 6.37 4.11
C ALA A 415 12.73 6.21 5.58
N ALA A 416 12.49 7.32 6.29
CA ALA A 416 12.22 7.33 7.72
C ALA A 416 10.87 6.76 8.14
N ASP A 417 9.83 6.84 7.29
CA ASP A 417 8.46 6.51 7.69
C ASP A 417 7.57 5.93 6.56
N GLY A 418 8.09 5.84 5.33
CA GLY A 418 7.37 5.26 4.20
C GLY A 418 6.34 6.19 3.54
N GLU A 419 6.30 7.47 3.90
CA GLU A 419 5.40 8.42 3.24
C GLU A 419 5.77 8.58 1.77
N VAL A 420 4.77 8.49 0.89
CA VAL A 420 4.97 8.51 -0.56
C VAL A 420 5.08 9.94 -1.08
N ASN A 421 6.08 10.20 -1.93
CA ASN A 421 6.25 11.46 -2.65
C ASN A 421 6.23 11.21 -4.17
N PRO A 422 5.04 11.21 -4.80
CA PRO A 422 4.91 10.89 -6.23
C PRO A 422 5.63 11.86 -7.16
N ALA A 423 5.78 13.14 -6.75
CA ALA A 423 6.44 14.17 -7.55
C ALA A 423 7.95 13.91 -7.75
N LEU A 424 8.56 13.12 -6.87
CA LEU A 424 9.99 12.78 -6.91
C LEU A 424 10.23 11.31 -7.24
N THR A 425 9.23 10.58 -7.73
CA THR A 425 9.37 9.17 -8.10
C THR A 425 10.54 8.95 -9.04
N THR A 426 11.55 8.20 -8.60
CA THR A 426 12.69 7.79 -9.42
C THR A 426 12.46 6.39 -9.94
N SER A 427 12.47 6.22 -11.25
CA SER A 427 12.37 4.91 -11.92
C SER A 427 13.73 4.23 -11.95
N VAL A 428 13.80 2.94 -11.63
CA VAL A 428 15.03 2.15 -11.67
C VAL A 428 14.81 0.85 -12.41
N ARG A 429 15.71 0.52 -13.35
CA ARG A 429 15.72 -0.73 -14.11
C ARG A 429 17.05 -1.45 -13.89
N ALA A 430 17.04 -2.79 -13.98
CA ALA A 430 18.25 -3.61 -13.87
C ALA A 430 18.39 -4.58 -15.04
N LEU A 431 19.62 -4.69 -15.54
CA LEU A 431 20.07 -5.71 -16.50
C LEU A 431 21.34 -6.34 -15.96
N TRP A 432 21.72 -7.52 -16.47
CA TRP A 432 23.01 -8.12 -16.14
C TRP A 432 23.57 -8.93 -17.29
N SER A 433 24.91 -8.96 -17.38
CA SER A 433 25.67 -9.80 -18.30
C SER A 433 26.54 -10.77 -17.51
N GLU A 434 27.38 -11.54 -18.17
CA GLU A 434 28.34 -12.43 -17.49
C GLU A 434 29.34 -11.65 -16.61
N ARG A 435 29.61 -10.39 -16.94
CA ARG A 435 30.64 -9.57 -16.28
C ARG A 435 30.08 -8.47 -15.38
N TYR A 436 28.89 -7.96 -15.68
CA TYR A 436 28.40 -6.73 -15.05
C TYR A 436 26.95 -6.80 -14.62
N LEU A 437 26.64 -6.13 -13.53
CA LEU A 437 25.30 -5.65 -13.18
C LEU A 437 25.16 -4.21 -13.70
N TYR A 438 24.02 -3.92 -14.33
CA TYR A 438 23.68 -2.59 -14.83
C TYR A 438 22.45 -2.07 -14.10
N LEU A 439 22.51 -0.82 -13.62
CA LEU A 439 21.36 -0.10 -13.07
C LEU A 439 21.15 1.16 -13.91
N ALA A 440 19.92 1.45 -14.30
CA ALA A 440 19.55 2.70 -14.95
C ALA A 440 18.45 3.39 -14.14
N LEU A 441 18.68 4.65 -13.80
CA LEU A 441 17.82 5.46 -12.95
C LEU A 441 17.39 6.71 -13.71
N GLU A 442 16.09 7.09 -13.61
CA GLU A 442 15.55 8.35 -14.12
C GLU A 442 14.84 9.06 -12.96
N ALA A 443 15.33 10.23 -12.61
CA ALA A 443 14.93 11.00 -11.44
C ALA A 443 14.42 12.40 -11.86
N PRO A 444 13.14 12.75 -11.63
CA PRO A 444 12.68 14.13 -11.81
C PRO A 444 13.30 15.04 -10.75
N PHE A 445 13.54 16.31 -11.07
CA PHE A 445 14.09 17.27 -10.12
C PHE A 445 13.45 18.65 -10.28
N THR A 446 13.43 19.43 -9.21
CA THR A 446 13.06 20.85 -9.22
C THR A 446 14.31 21.72 -9.39
N ARG A 447 15.30 21.49 -8.55
CA ARG A 447 16.63 22.10 -8.55
C ARG A 447 17.64 21.04 -8.09
N LEU A 448 18.82 21.02 -8.68
CA LEU A 448 19.91 20.14 -8.26
C LEU A 448 20.84 20.85 -7.27
N THR A 449 21.24 20.12 -6.25
CA THR A 449 22.24 20.54 -5.25
C THR A 449 23.48 19.68 -5.43
N VAL A 450 24.51 20.25 -6.02
CA VAL A 450 25.77 19.57 -6.37
C VAL A 450 26.97 20.33 -5.82
N PHE A 451 28.16 19.74 -5.85
CA PHE A 451 29.41 20.47 -5.59
C PHE A 451 29.78 21.36 -6.78
N GLU A 452 30.31 22.54 -6.47
CA GLU A 452 30.84 23.46 -7.46
C GLU A 452 32.24 23.93 -7.03
N PRO A 453 33.29 23.80 -7.87
CA PRO A 453 33.21 23.17 -9.19
C PRO A 453 33.01 21.66 -9.11
N ALA A 454 32.30 21.10 -10.09
CA ALA A 454 32.15 19.67 -10.23
C ALA A 454 33.47 19.03 -10.67
N GLN A 455 33.77 17.85 -10.11
CA GLN A 455 34.91 17.04 -10.50
C GLN A 455 34.40 15.71 -11.01
N ALA A 456 34.20 15.58 -12.33
CA ALA A 456 33.71 14.33 -12.93
C ALA A 456 34.58 13.13 -12.49
N ASN A 457 33.94 12.06 -12.10
CA ASN A 457 34.53 10.82 -11.58
C ASN A 457 35.36 10.97 -10.29
N ALA A 458 35.27 12.10 -9.59
CA ALA A 458 35.89 12.26 -8.30
C ALA A 458 35.13 11.56 -7.19
N GLU A 459 35.84 10.92 -6.29
CA GLU A 459 35.29 10.41 -5.03
C GLU A 459 35.36 11.53 -3.97
N ARG A 460 34.23 11.75 -3.28
CA ARG A 460 34.14 12.75 -2.23
C ARG A 460 33.78 12.15 -0.90
N VAL A 461 34.80 11.92 -0.08
CA VAL A 461 34.64 11.48 1.30
C VAL A 461 35.32 12.47 2.21
N ALA A 462 34.59 13.05 3.14
CA ALA A 462 35.11 13.99 4.11
C ALA A 462 34.48 13.73 5.47
N LEU A 463 35.00 12.72 6.17
CA LEU A 463 34.45 12.29 7.46
C LEU A 463 34.71 13.30 8.58
N ASP A 464 35.75 14.16 8.41
CA ASP A 464 36.14 15.21 9.34
C ASP A 464 35.45 16.56 9.11
N ARG A 465 34.72 16.69 8.00
CA ARG A 465 34.06 17.94 7.59
C ARG A 465 32.61 17.72 7.19
N PRO A 466 31.66 17.94 8.11
CA PRO A 466 30.25 17.86 7.79
C PRO A 466 29.86 18.69 6.55
N GLY A 467 29.02 18.15 5.69
CA GLY A 467 28.56 18.82 4.47
C GLY A 467 29.52 18.72 3.27
N ALA A 468 30.63 17.99 3.39
CA ALA A 468 31.66 17.88 2.34
C ALA A 468 31.71 16.50 1.65
N SER A 469 30.94 15.51 2.12
CA SER A 469 30.82 14.20 1.50
C SER A 469 29.77 14.17 0.40
N LEU A 470 29.83 13.17 -0.50
CA LEU A 470 28.95 13.09 -1.66
C LEU A 470 27.47 13.00 -1.25
N TRP A 471 27.13 12.19 -0.23
CA TRP A 471 25.79 12.08 0.34
C TRP A 471 25.22 13.38 0.92
N ASP A 472 26.01 14.44 1.09
CA ASP A 472 25.55 15.78 1.49
C ASP A 472 24.95 16.58 0.31
N ARG A 473 24.93 16.02 -0.88
CA ARG A 473 24.37 16.57 -2.12
C ARG A 473 23.29 15.66 -2.68
N ASP A 474 22.79 16.00 -3.86
CA ASP A 474 21.86 15.13 -4.57
C ASP A 474 22.61 13.90 -5.09
N VAL A 475 22.16 12.73 -4.68
CA VAL A 475 22.70 11.43 -5.11
C VAL A 475 21.60 10.41 -5.32
N VAL A 476 21.88 9.43 -6.17
CA VAL A 476 21.19 8.14 -6.20
C VAL A 476 22.14 7.09 -5.68
N GLU A 477 21.59 6.15 -4.88
CA GLU A 477 22.42 5.17 -4.19
C GLU A 477 21.87 3.75 -4.40
N ALA A 478 22.77 2.77 -4.47
CA ALA A 478 22.44 1.34 -4.52
C ALA A 478 23.28 0.60 -3.47
N PHE A 479 22.59 -0.06 -2.53
CA PHE A 479 23.20 -0.90 -1.50
C PHE A 479 22.98 -2.37 -1.86
N ILE A 480 24.04 -3.12 -2.17
CA ILE A 480 23.98 -4.45 -2.76
C ILE A 480 24.72 -5.45 -1.88
N GLY A 481 24.04 -6.47 -1.37
CA GLY A 481 24.61 -7.54 -0.55
C GLY A 481 24.45 -8.91 -1.23
N SER A 482 25.55 -9.49 -1.67
CA SER A 482 25.56 -10.81 -2.33
C SER A 482 25.44 -11.97 -1.35
N GLU A 483 25.83 -11.77 -0.07
CA GLU A 483 25.75 -12.76 0.99
C GLU A 483 24.44 -12.62 1.78
N THR A 484 23.38 -13.31 1.37
CA THR A 484 22.07 -13.20 2.01
C THR A 484 22.06 -13.61 3.49
N GLY A 485 22.94 -14.54 3.89
CA GLY A 485 23.13 -14.98 5.27
C GLY A 485 23.91 -14.01 6.16
N ALA A 486 24.57 -13.00 5.58
CA ALA A 486 25.33 -11.97 6.29
C ALA A 486 24.79 -10.57 5.95
N PRO A 487 23.62 -10.18 6.44
CA PRO A 487 22.92 -8.97 6.02
C PRO A 487 23.70 -7.67 6.27
N GLY A 488 24.63 -7.65 7.26
CA GLY A 488 25.50 -6.51 7.53
C GLY A 488 26.62 -6.30 6.52
N ARG A 489 26.79 -7.23 5.55
CA ARG A 489 27.82 -7.16 4.51
C ARG A 489 27.21 -6.78 3.17
N TYR A 490 27.59 -5.63 2.65
CA TYR A 490 27.11 -5.11 1.37
C TYR A 490 28.07 -4.04 0.84
N ILE A 491 27.86 -3.64 -0.39
CA ILE A 491 28.52 -2.46 -0.95
C ILE A 491 27.50 -1.34 -1.11
N GLU A 492 27.98 -0.13 -0.98
CA GLU A 492 27.27 1.11 -1.20
C GLU A 492 27.87 1.79 -2.43
N LEU A 493 27.02 2.18 -3.36
CA LEU A 493 27.37 2.90 -4.58
C LEU A 493 26.58 4.19 -4.62
N GLU A 494 27.23 5.32 -4.81
CA GLU A 494 26.60 6.63 -4.94
C GLU A 494 27.01 7.29 -6.26
N VAL A 495 26.07 7.98 -6.92
CA VAL A 495 26.35 8.81 -8.08
C VAL A 495 25.57 10.12 -7.97
N ALA A 496 26.28 11.24 -8.20
CA ALA A 496 25.70 12.58 -8.25
C ALA A 496 25.30 12.99 -9.68
N PRO A 497 24.45 14.02 -9.86
CA PRO A 497 24.13 14.58 -11.17
C PRO A 497 25.34 15.04 -12.00
N THR A 498 26.44 15.37 -11.33
CA THR A 498 27.74 15.76 -11.93
C THR A 498 28.59 14.57 -12.34
N ASN A 499 28.12 13.34 -12.13
CA ASN A 499 28.84 12.09 -12.29
C ASN A 499 30.04 11.91 -11.34
N GLU A 500 30.10 12.70 -10.25
CA GLU A 500 30.91 12.37 -9.08
C GLU A 500 30.35 11.10 -8.45
N ARG A 501 31.22 10.21 -7.97
CA ARG A 501 30.80 8.89 -7.50
C ARG A 501 31.56 8.50 -6.24
N LEU A 502 30.97 7.58 -5.48
CA LEU A 502 31.55 6.98 -4.31
C LEU A 502 31.17 5.50 -4.26
N ASP A 503 32.12 4.65 -3.89
CA ASP A 503 31.82 3.28 -3.49
C ASP A 503 32.45 2.95 -2.13
N VAL A 504 31.72 2.15 -1.35
CA VAL A 504 32.14 1.79 0.01
C VAL A 504 31.84 0.31 0.24
N ARG A 505 32.79 -0.43 0.78
CA ARG A 505 32.53 -1.77 1.29
C ARG A 505 32.11 -1.70 2.76
N VAL A 506 30.95 -2.23 3.05
CA VAL A 506 30.36 -2.20 4.38
C VAL A 506 30.34 -3.61 5.00
N ASP A 507 30.84 -3.71 6.24
CA ASP A 507 30.72 -4.86 7.13
C ASP A 507 30.38 -4.32 8.52
N LEU A 508 29.07 -4.04 8.74
CA LEU A 508 28.62 -3.28 9.90
C LEU A 508 29.19 -3.80 11.22
N PRO A 509 29.69 -2.92 12.08
CA PRO A 509 29.59 -1.45 12.00
C PRO A 509 30.72 -0.77 11.20
N ARG A 510 31.59 -1.51 10.51
CA ARG A 510 32.74 -1.01 9.79
C ARG A 510 32.38 -0.59 8.37
N LYS A 511 33.05 0.49 7.90
CA LYS A 511 32.95 0.98 6.52
C LYS A 511 34.34 1.19 5.97
N ASP A 512 34.65 0.60 4.82
CA ASP A 512 35.94 0.69 4.13
C ASP A 512 35.80 1.61 2.92
N PHE A 513 36.16 2.86 3.11
CA PHE A 513 36.16 3.92 2.09
C PHE A 513 37.41 3.89 1.18
N ALA A 514 38.40 3.08 1.49
CA ALA A 514 39.58 2.92 0.65
C ALA A 514 39.44 1.81 -0.39
N TRP A 515 38.38 0.97 -0.24
CA TRP A 515 38.07 -0.07 -1.20
C TRP A 515 37.36 0.52 -2.41
N SER A 516 37.60 -0.04 -3.61
CA SER A 516 36.85 0.30 -4.79
C SER A 516 36.31 -0.93 -5.48
N SER A 517 35.06 -0.86 -5.93
CA SER A 517 34.40 -1.87 -6.76
C SER A 517 34.87 -1.81 -8.21
N GLY A 518 35.47 -0.73 -8.64
CA GLY A 518 35.78 -0.44 -10.03
C GLY A 518 34.51 -0.18 -10.87
N PHE A 519 33.38 0.21 -10.25
CA PHE A 519 32.17 0.52 -10.99
C PHE A 519 32.36 1.78 -11.84
N GLU A 520 31.65 1.81 -12.95
CA GLU A 520 31.62 2.96 -13.85
C GLU A 520 30.21 3.54 -13.87
N SER A 521 30.12 4.84 -14.09
CA SER A 521 28.83 5.53 -14.18
C SER A 521 28.82 6.56 -15.31
N THR A 522 27.62 6.92 -15.71
CA THR A 522 27.36 8.10 -16.54
C THR A 522 26.14 8.81 -16.03
N SER A 523 26.13 10.12 -16.15
CA SER A 523 25.06 10.99 -15.67
C SER A 523 24.70 11.99 -16.75
N LEU A 524 23.41 12.17 -17.02
CA LEU A 524 22.87 13.12 -17.97
C LEU A 524 21.76 13.95 -17.31
N VAL A 525 21.88 15.27 -17.38
CA VAL A 525 20.89 16.19 -16.82
C VAL A 525 20.15 16.90 -17.94
N ASP A 526 18.88 16.51 -18.18
CA ASP A 526 17.97 17.23 -19.05
C ASP A 526 17.32 18.39 -18.25
N ARG A 527 17.86 19.58 -18.39
CA ARG A 527 17.37 20.79 -17.71
C ARG A 527 16.04 21.28 -18.27
N LYS A 528 15.72 20.94 -19.52
CA LYS A 528 14.47 21.33 -20.18
C LYS A 528 13.29 20.54 -19.62
N HIS A 529 13.43 19.22 -19.52
CA HIS A 529 12.38 18.34 -19.01
C HIS A 529 12.50 18.07 -17.52
N LYS A 530 13.53 18.62 -16.85
CA LYS A 530 13.77 18.42 -15.41
C LYS A 530 13.92 16.96 -15.03
N VAL A 531 14.68 16.21 -15.81
CA VAL A 531 14.99 14.80 -15.56
C VAL A 531 16.49 14.61 -15.48
N TRP A 532 16.94 13.93 -14.46
CA TRP A 532 18.30 13.44 -14.32
C TRP A 532 18.31 11.93 -14.54
N SER A 533 19.12 11.46 -15.50
CA SER A 533 19.33 10.05 -15.78
C SER A 533 20.73 9.63 -15.34
N CYS A 534 20.82 8.49 -14.67
CA CYS A 534 22.08 7.88 -14.24
C CYS A 534 22.12 6.43 -14.69
N GLN A 535 23.30 5.98 -15.15
CA GLN A 535 23.56 4.56 -15.40
C GLN A 535 24.81 4.15 -14.63
N MET A 536 24.75 3.00 -13.99
CA MET A 536 25.86 2.35 -13.30
C MET A 536 26.16 1.01 -13.98
N ARG A 537 27.45 0.69 -14.16
CA ARG A 537 27.96 -0.59 -14.61
C ARG A 537 28.91 -1.13 -13.56
N VAL A 538 28.49 -2.19 -12.86
CA VAL A 538 29.19 -2.71 -11.67
C VAL A 538 29.79 -4.08 -12.00
N PRO A 539 31.12 -4.29 -11.88
CA PRO A 539 31.73 -5.59 -12.10
C PRO A 539 31.21 -6.61 -11.10
N LEU A 540 30.63 -7.72 -11.58
CA LEU A 540 30.07 -8.76 -10.70
C LEU A 540 31.14 -9.41 -9.79
N GLN A 541 32.40 -9.49 -10.27
CA GLN A 541 33.52 -9.99 -9.48
C GLN A 541 33.86 -9.15 -8.26
N SER A 542 33.49 -7.87 -8.23
CA SER A 542 33.68 -7.00 -7.05
C SER A 542 32.55 -7.18 -6.04
N LEU A 543 31.39 -7.71 -6.45
CA LEU A 543 30.21 -7.93 -5.62
C LEU A 543 30.19 -9.30 -4.96
N ALA A 544 30.72 -10.32 -5.63
CA ALA A 544 30.72 -11.69 -5.14
C ALA A 544 31.92 -12.47 -5.67
N ALA A 545 32.44 -13.39 -4.86
CA ALA A 545 33.51 -14.30 -5.29
C ALA A 545 33.12 -15.18 -6.48
N ASN A 546 31.83 -15.53 -6.58
CA ASN A 546 31.27 -16.26 -7.72
C ASN A 546 30.18 -15.39 -8.39
N PRO A 547 30.18 -15.24 -9.71
CA PRO A 547 29.12 -14.52 -10.41
C PRO A 547 27.76 -15.17 -10.17
N PRO A 548 26.66 -14.39 -10.17
CA PRO A 548 25.33 -14.93 -10.00
C PRO A 548 24.96 -15.85 -11.16
N ARG A 549 24.12 -16.85 -10.89
CA ARG A 549 23.48 -17.69 -11.90
C ARG A 549 22.02 -17.23 -12.10
N PRO A 550 21.37 -17.54 -13.20
CA PRO A 550 19.94 -17.35 -13.33
C PRO A 550 19.19 -17.95 -12.13
N GLY A 551 18.28 -17.21 -11.53
CA GLY A 551 17.57 -17.56 -10.31
C GLY A 551 18.32 -17.19 -9.00
N ALA A 552 19.54 -16.66 -9.07
CA ALA A 552 20.22 -16.14 -7.89
C ALA A 552 19.47 -14.92 -7.33
N VAL A 553 19.46 -14.80 -6.00
CA VAL A 553 18.82 -13.69 -5.29
C VAL A 553 19.81 -13.05 -4.33
N TRP A 554 20.00 -11.73 -4.44
CA TRP A 554 20.85 -10.93 -3.56
C TRP A 554 19.99 -9.93 -2.78
N ARG A 555 20.55 -9.30 -1.75
CA ARG A 555 19.92 -8.19 -1.05
C ARG A 555 20.17 -6.88 -1.79
N LEU A 556 19.15 -6.02 -1.83
CA LEU A 556 19.23 -4.72 -2.49
C LEU A 556 18.39 -3.69 -1.76
N ASN A 557 18.90 -2.49 -1.60
CA ASN A 557 18.03 -1.31 -1.44
C ASN A 557 18.53 -0.17 -2.33
N LEU A 558 17.61 0.71 -2.69
CA LEU A 558 17.88 1.84 -3.58
C LEU A 558 17.39 3.10 -2.89
N PHE A 559 18.20 4.17 -2.99
CA PHE A 559 17.91 5.42 -2.32
C PHE A 559 18.10 6.61 -3.25
N ARG A 560 17.51 7.73 -2.86
CA ARG A 560 17.72 9.03 -3.46
C ARG A 560 17.77 10.12 -2.40
N CYS A 561 18.82 10.92 -2.39
CA CYS A 561 18.86 12.19 -1.70
C CYS A 561 18.49 13.32 -2.67
N ASP A 562 17.46 14.10 -2.35
CA ASP A 562 17.07 15.34 -3.04
C ASP A 562 17.10 16.47 -2.02
N ARG A 563 18.23 17.19 -1.98
CA ARG A 563 18.50 18.21 -0.96
C ARG A 563 17.62 19.45 -1.12
N ALA A 564 17.30 19.80 -2.37
CA ALA A 564 16.45 20.95 -2.66
C ALA A 564 15.05 20.80 -2.06
N ASN A 565 14.51 19.57 -2.09
CA ASN A 565 13.20 19.23 -1.55
C ASN A 565 13.27 18.63 -0.13
N ARG A 566 14.47 18.53 0.48
CA ARG A 566 14.72 17.87 1.77
C ARG A 566 14.14 16.45 1.81
N ALA A 567 14.20 15.74 0.68
CA ALA A 567 13.64 14.42 0.51
C ALA A 567 14.74 13.35 0.53
N PHE A 568 14.61 12.39 1.44
CA PHE A 568 15.44 11.21 1.57
C PHE A 568 14.55 10.01 1.26
N LEU A 569 14.60 9.55 0.01
CA LEU A 569 13.68 8.54 -0.51
C LEU A 569 14.36 7.18 -0.58
N ALA A 570 13.56 6.13 -0.42
CA ALA A 570 13.96 4.74 -0.52
C ALA A 570 12.99 3.94 -1.39
N TRP A 571 13.50 2.90 -2.01
CA TRP A 571 12.68 1.87 -2.66
C TRP A 571 11.92 1.05 -1.60
N ARG A 572 12.64 0.64 -0.52
CA ARG A 572 12.04 0.10 0.69
C ARG A 572 12.43 0.95 1.88
N PRO A 573 11.49 1.57 2.59
CA PRO A 573 11.77 2.42 3.74
C PRO A 573 12.56 1.71 4.84
N THR A 574 13.56 2.37 5.35
CA THR A 574 14.39 1.86 6.47
C THR A 574 13.69 2.00 7.82
N LEU A 575 12.73 2.93 7.91
CA LEU A 575 11.98 3.28 9.12
C LEU A 575 12.90 3.78 10.26
N SER A 576 14.01 4.37 9.88
CA SER A 576 14.99 4.98 10.78
C SER A 576 15.58 6.24 10.14
N GLY A 577 16.43 6.96 10.87
CA GLY A 577 17.19 8.09 10.35
C GLY A 577 18.40 7.70 9.50
N SER A 578 18.66 6.41 9.31
CA SER A 578 19.80 5.86 8.57
C SER A 578 19.32 5.05 7.36
N PHE A 579 20.11 5.07 6.27
CA PHE A 579 19.96 4.15 5.15
C PHE A 579 20.55 2.75 5.45
N HIS A 580 21.46 2.66 6.41
CA HIS A 580 22.16 1.45 6.81
C HIS A 580 21.32 0.54 7.71
N GLU A 581 20.18 0.09 7.19
CA GLU A 581 19.26 -0.84 7.84
C GLU A 581 19.08 -2.11 6.97
N PRO A 582 20.09 -3.00 6.94
CA PRO A 582 20.09 -4.13 6.02
C PRO A 582 18.96 -5.13 6.26
N ALA A 583 18.36 -5.16 7.46
CA ALA A 583 17.14 -5.95 7.72
C ALA A 583 15.95 -5.49 6.87
N ARG A 584 15.99 -4.24 6.39
CA ARG A 584 14.95 -3.62 5.55
C ARG A 584 15.27 -3.68 4.06
N PHE A 585 16.34 -4.31 3.61
CA PHE A 585 16.61 -4.43 2.18
C PHE A 585 15.59 -5.33 1.50
N GLY A 586 15.28 -5.04 0.23
CA GLY A 586 14.55 -5.90 -0.68
C GLY A 586 15.48 -6.91 -1.35
N TRP A 587 15.05 -7.42 -2.51
CA TRP A 587 15.73 -8.47 -3.25
C TRP A 587 16.11 -8.01 -4.66
N LEU A 588 17.27 -8.46 -5.13
CA LEU A 588 17.71 -8.40 -6.52
C LEU A 588 17.72 -9.83 -7.06
N GLU A 589 16.83 -10.12 -7.99
CA GLU A 589 16.72 -11.43 -8.63
C GLU A 589 17.37 -11.38 -10.03
N PHE A 590 18.24 -12.34 -10.32
CA PHE A 590 18.91 -12.47 -11.61
C PHE A 590 18.12 -13.41 -12.52
N LEU A 591 17.36 -12.84 -13.46
CA LEU A 591 16.58 -13.61 -14.43
C LEU A 591 17.46 -14.19 -15.54
N PRO A 592 17.02 -15.31 -16.19
CA PRO A 592 17.69 -15.91 -17.36
C PRO A 592 17.74 -14.98 -18.57
#